data_76b85e967184ba6aa57b05608d063cb5
#
_entry.id   76b85e967184ba6aa57b05608d063cb5
#
_cell.length_a   1.000
_cell.length_b   1.000
_cell.length_c   1.000
_cell.angle_alpha   90.00
_cell.angle_beta   90.00
_cell.angle_gamma   90.00
#
_symmetry.space_group_name_H-M   'P 1'
#
loop_
_entity.id
_entity.type
_entity.pdbx_description
1 polymer ?
#
loop_
_entity_poly.entity_id
_entity_poly.type
_entity_poly.pdbx_seq_one_letter_code
_entity_poly.pdbx_strand_id
1 'polypeptide(L)'
;MRNICIKKYVGYIYVALLFFALPIQANDYKHSVQGSVVDNITGMGVTAKITLMTADSVVIDTITAQIEEMPYDIGNSKAYYEFKDAVTSKGKYIIKAEKEGYDVCYMNCELRSSREDYIGVKQIRMTKIVEHELKEVTVVASKVKMVMKGDTIVYNADAFNLAEGNMLDALIARLPGAKLEKDGRIYVNGRFIQSLLVNGQEFFAGNPKLALENLPAYTVNKIKVYNKAGIKSRLMERNMGDNTYVMDVRLKREYATGYMGDLEAGGGTQKRYKLRGFAMKFSDKERMGAFININNLNDNQRAELTGEWEPQDVGNGLLTVKNAGVSYVRFLNNERSWVSTGNTWQHISTDNESITHTQTYLPEGNSFLHNHSKQLNSSDKWESINRLSIDKTNYSTSNSLSISYLRNNGFGSTNSTTANETTKLNTLLSRNSFESSDFNFDFSTGNYVKYITDLIRGDFSVSYNRNKQKQFMLNNIQYLQGGQHNDYRNNYFDMPNQKLKLSAGVGYDINIRKTTFAPSYSYTYTYNKASNLLYRLDWIAGRDINQFNVLPSASNVLLSVLDNNNSYRF
;
A
#
# COMPACT_ATOMS: atom_id res chain seq x y z
N MET A 1 -2.23 -44.86 1.96
CA MET A 1 -0.94 -44.63 2.61
C MET A 1 -0.20 -43.41 2.05
N ARG A 2 -0.85 -42.23 1.93
CA ARG A 2 -0.23 -40.98 1.41
C ARG A 2 -0.34 -39.78 2.35
N ASN A 3 -1.00 -39.96 3.52
CA ASN A 3 -1.23 -38.84 4.47
C ASN A 3 -0.25 -38.73 5.62
N ILE A 4 0.79 -39.56 5.68
CA ILE A 4 1.73 -39.61 6.84
C ILE A 4 3.00 -38.78 6.57
N CYS A 5 3.35 -38.51 5.31
CA CYS A 5 4.58 -37.75 4.98
C CYS A 5 4.48 -36.24 5.26
N ILE A 6 3.31 -35.61 5.13
CA ILE A 6 3.16 -34.16 5.28
C ILE A 6 3.31 -33.73 6.76
N LYS A 7 2.81 -34.55 7.71
CA LYS A 7 2.94 -34.23 9.15
C LYS A 7 4.38 -34.25 9.67
N LYS A 8 5.26 -35.02 9.05
CA LYS A 8 6.66 -35.14 9.50
C LYS A 8 7.52 -33.91 9.09
N TYR A 9 7.21 -33.28 7.96
CA TYR A 9 7.95 -32.10 7.47
C TYR A 9 7.49 -30.79 8.07
N VAL A 10 6.22 -30.67 8.50
CA VAL A 10 5.70 -29.47 9.19
C VAL A 10 6.41 -29.27 10.54
N GLY A 11 6.75 -30.35 11.27
CA GLY A 11 7.49 -30.26 12.52
C GLY A 11 8.91 -29.71 12.35
N TYR A 12 9.60 -30.06 11.27
CA TYR A 12 10.95 -29.56 11.01
C TYR A 12 10.98 -28.09 10.55
N ILE A 13 9.95 -27.62 9.90
CA ILE A 13 9.81 -26.20 9.52
C ILE A 13 9.59 -25.32 10.75
N TYR A 14 8.82 -25.78 11.74
CA TYR A 14 8.62 -25.07 13.01
C TYR A 14 9.91 -24.99 13.85
N VAL A 15 10.74 -26.02 13.85
CA VAL A 15 12.04 -26.03 14.54
C VAL A 15 13.04 -25.11 13.84
N ALA A 16 13.06 -25.05 12.50
CA ALA A 16 13.91 -24.12 11.76
C ALA A 16 13.54 -22.65 11.98
N LEU A 17 12.25 -22.33 12.15
CA LEU A 17 11.77 -20.97 12.44
C LEU A 17 12.12 -20.51 13.87
N LEU A 18 12.26 -21.43 14.83
CA LEU A 18 12.65 -21.11 16.22
C LEU A 18 14.15 -20.78 16.38
N PHE A 19 15.01 -21.28 15.50
CA PHE A 19 16.46 -21.01 15.58
C PHE A 19 16.89 -19.60 15.15
N PHE A 20 15.98 -18.82 14.47
CA PHE A 20 16.28 -17.45 14.06
C PHE A 20 15.93 -16.37 15.09
N ALA A 21 15.46 -16.73 16.28
CA ALA A 21 14.97 -15.78 17.29
C ALA A 21 15.89 -15.57 18.50
N LEU A 22 17.20 -15.78 18.36
CA LEU A 22 18.12 -15.50 19.46
C LEU A 22 18.42 -13.98 19.55
N PRO A 23 18.16 -13.33 20.69
CA PRO A 23 18.52 -11.93 20.86
C PRO A 23 20.04 -11.78 21.04
N ILE A 24 20.69 -11.10 20.11
CA ILE A 24 22.07 -10.65 20.28
C ILE A 24 22.03 -9.40 21.17
N GLN A 25 22.55 -9.49 22.37
CA GLN A 25 22.77 -8.32 23.24
C GLN A 25 23.94 -7.50 22.69
N ALA A 26 23.66 -6.24 22.35
CA ALA A 26 24.69 -5.28 21.99
C ALA A 26 25.25 -4.63 23.25
N ASN A 27 26.55 -4.50 23.33
CA ASN A 27 27.22 -3.71 24.36
C ASN A 27 27.01 -2.22 24.01
N ASP A 28 26.39 -1.47 24.89
CA ASP A 28 26.19 -0.03 24.75
C ASP A 28 27.45 0.72 25.14
N TYR A 29 28.21 1.20 24.14
CA TYR A 29 29.29 2.16 24.37
C TYR A 29 28.67 3.55 24.60
N LYS A 30 29.23 4.27 25.59
CA LYS A 30 28.84 5.63 25.91
C LYS A 30 29.76 6.64 25.22
N HIS A 31 29.20 7.71 24.70
CA HIS A 31 29.92 8.73 23.95
C HIS A 31 29.61 10.13 24.51
N SER A 32 30.61 10.99 24.55
CA SER A 32 30.48 12.38 24.97
C SER A 32 30.15 13.28 23.78
N VAL A 33 29.43 14.39 24.04
CA VAL A 33 29.09 15.41 23.03
C VAL A 33 29.66 16.74 23.49
N GLN A 34 30.53 17.35 22.69
CA GLN A 34 31.20 18.60 23.05
C GLN A 34 31.13 19.65 21.94
N GLY A 35 31.14 20.91 22.33
CA GLY A 35 31.12 22.03 21.41
C GLY A 35 31.37 23.39 22.09
N SER A 36 31.23 24.46 21.30
CA SER A 36 31.38 25.83 21.81
C SER A 36 30.27 26.77 21.32
N VAL A 37 29.98 27.81 22.09
CA VAL A 37 28.97 28.81 21.81
C VAL A 37 29.59 30.20 21.84
N VAL A 38 29.29 31.00 20.82
CA VAL A 38 29.76 32.40 20.70
C VAL A 38 28.66 33.32 20.22
N ASP A 39 28.78 34.58 20.50
CA ASP A 39 27.99 35.65 19.89
C ASP A 39 28.36 35.80 18.40
N ASN A 40 27.36 35.88 17.54
CA ASN A 40 27.56 35.90 16.09
C ASN A 40 28.28 37.15 15.55
N ILE A 41 28.16 38.28 16.28
CA ILE A 41 28.75 39.56 15.86
C ILE A 41 30.13 39.73 16.49
N THR A 42 30.23 39.53 17.80
CA THR A 42 31.47 39.81 18.57
C THR A 42 32.44 38.64 18.58
N GLY A 43 31.97 37.44 18.31
CA GLY A 43 32.77 36.19 18.41
C GLY A 43 33.08 35.76 19.85
N MET A 44 32.65 36.51 20.88
CA MET A 44 32.90 36.23 22.29
C MET A 44 32.02 35.11 22.82
N GLY A 45 32.47 34.36 23.80
CA GLY A 45 31.75 33.26 24.42
C GLY A 45 30.42 33.70 25.06
N VAL A 46 29.39 32.95 24.85
CA VAL A 46 28.04 33.15 25.38
C VAL A 46 27.71 32.03 26.35
N THR A 47 27.54 32.35 27.65
CA THR A 47 27.04 31.40 28.65
C THR A 47 25.57 31.10 28.38
N ALA A 48 25.31 30.11 27.55
CA ALA A 48 23.98 29.69 27.15
C ALA A 48 23.61 28.35 27.82
N LYS A 49 22.34 28.16 28.06
CA LYS A 49 21.77 26.84 28.44
C LYS A 49 21.75 25.95 27.20
N ILE A 50 22.44 24.82 27.27
CA ILE A 50 22.57 23.86 26.18
C ILE A 50 21.77 22.63 26.55
N THR A 51 20.88 22.21 25.66
CA THR A 51 20.06 21.03 25.82
C THR A 51 20.36 20.04 24.70
N LEU A 52 20.76 18.83 25.05
CA LEU A 52 20.97 17.72 24.14
C LEU A 52 19.65 16.95 24.01
N MET A 53 19.24 16.69 22.78
CA MET A 53 17.99 16.01 22.47
C MET A 53 18.20 14.94 21.40
N THR A 54 17.35 13.93 21.39
CA THR A 54 17.20 13.00 20.26
C THR A 54 16.63 13.70 19.02
N ALA A 55 16.71 13.06 17.87
CA ALA A 55 16.09 13.57 16.64
C ALA A 55 14.57 13.81 16.76
N ASP A 56 13.91 13.14 17.69
CA ASP A 56 12.48 13.26 17.99
C ASP A 56 12.20 14.33 19.05
N SER A 57 13.21 15.16 19.41
CA SER A 57 13.13 16.27 20.39
C SER A 57 12.90 15.82 21.85
N VAL A 58 13.26 14.58 22.19
CA VAL A 58 13.27 14.12 23.58
C VAL A 58 14.57 14.58 24.24
N VAL A 59 14.46 15.29 25.37
CA VAL A 59 15.60 15.80 26.11
C VAL A 59 16.38 14.64 26.74
N ILE A 60 17.70 14.61 26.48
CA ILE A 60 18.63 13.65 27.06
C ILE A 60 19.29 14.26 28.28
N ASP A 61 19.85 15.47 28.15
CA ASP A 61 20.55 16.17 29.22
C ASP A 61 20.57 17.71 28.95
N THR A 62 20.83 18.48 29.99
CA THR A 62 20.87 19.96 29.92
C THR A 62 22.00 20.48 30.80
N ILE A 63 22.89 21.28 30.23
CA ILE A 63 24.01 21.92 30.91
C ILE A 63 24.11 23.39 30.52
N THR A 64 24.97 24.16 31.23
CA THR A 64 25.28 25.55 30.87
C THR A 64 26.72 25.62 30.35
N ALA A 65 26.89 26.24 29.18
CA ALA A 65 28.22 26.46 28.61
C ALA A 65 29.03 27.40 29.48
N GLN A 66 30.28 27.04 29.76
CA GLN A 66 31.21 27.80 30.64
C GLN A 66 32.24 28.51 29.77
N ILE A 67 32.57 29.77 30.14
CA ILE A 67 33.65 30.53 29.51
C ILE A 67 34.98 30.03 30.10
N GLU A 68 35.82 29.44 29.27
CA GLU A 68 37.18 29.10 29.65
C GLU A 68 38.14 30.16 29.11
N GLU A 69 38.87 30.85 30.01
CA GLU A 69 39.95 31.74 29.64
C GLU A 69 41.20 30.91 29.33
N MET A 70 41.54 30.81 28.07
CA MET A 70 42.82 30.17 27.67
C MET A 70 43.98 31.14 27.89
N PRO A 71 45.06 30.74 28.58
CA PRO A 71 46.19 31.64 28.99
C PRO A 71 46.94 32.32 27.82
N TYR A 72 46.69 31.89 26.59
CA TYR A 72 47.45 32.35 25.40
C TYR A 72 46.57 33.05 24.33
N ASP A 73 45.26 33.24 24.56
CA ASP A 73 44.36 33.82 23.56
C ASP A 73 43.60 35.01 24.16
N ILE A 74 44.36 36.10 24.43
CA ILE A 74 43.82 37.33 25.00
C ILE A 74 42.89 37.98 23.96
N GLY A 75 41.59 37.77 24.10
CA GLY A 75 40.54 38.40 23.27
C GLY A 75 39.53 37.47 22.60
N ASN A 76 39.71 36.16 22.65
CA ASN A 76 38.83 35.17 22.02
C ASN A 76 38.29 34.13 23.02
N SER A 77 37.67 34.58 24.10
CA SER A 77 37.02 33.68 25.06
C SER A 77 35.82 33.01 24.40
N LYS A 78 35.81 31.68 24.38
CA LYS A 78 34.67 30.86 23.90
C LYS A 78 33.99 30.21 25.10
N ALA A 79 32.68 30.04 25.05
CA ALA A 79 31.97 29.25 26.03
C ALA A 79 31.91 27.79 25.55
N TYR A 80 32.43 26.86 26.31
CA TYR A 80 32.50 25.45 26.02
C TYR A 80 31.45 24.67 26.80
N TYR A 81 30.98 23.54 26.21
CA TYR A 81 30.09 22.62 26.86
C TYR A 81 30.47 21.19 26.52
N GLU A 82 30.27 20.27 27.45
CA GLU A 82 30.50 18.84 27.28
C GLU A 82 29.42 18.03 28.02
N PHE A 83 28.70 17.20 27.31
CA PHE A 83 27.83 16.18 27.86
C PHE A 83 28.62 14.87 27.93
N LYS A 84 29.08 14.51 29.13
CA LYS A 84 29.90 13.34 29.35
C LYS A 84 29.02 12.08 29.28
N ASP A 85 29.45 11.09 28.49
CA ASP A 85 28.80 9.76 28.41
C ASP A 85 27.27 9.82 28.18
N ALA A 86 26.79 10.86 27.48
CA ALA A 86 25.36 11.13 27.36
C ALA A 86 24.66 10.37 26.23
N VAL A 87 25.40 9.81 25.31
CA VAL A 87 24.86 9.16 24.10
C VAL A 87 25.31 7.70 24.05
N THR A 88 24.34 6.79 23.92
CA THR A 88 24.58 5.34 23.90
C THR A 88 24.27 4.69 22.56
N SER A 89 23.59 5.37 21.67
CA SER A 89 23.15 4.81 20.38
C SER A 89 23.59 5.68 19.20
N LYS A 90 23.96 5.05 18.09
CA LYS A 90 24.22 5.76 16.83
C LYS A 90 22.96 6.43 16.35
N GLY A 91 23.11 7.65 15.80
CA GLY A 91 21.99 8.41 15.31
C GLY A 91 22.25 9.90 15.22
N LYS A 92 21.20 10.63 14.90
CA LYS A 92 21.21 12.08 14.86
C LYS A 92 20.66 12.63 16.17
N TYR A 93 21.34 13.67 16.66
CA TYR A 93 20.99 14.39 17.86
C TYR A 93 20.85 15.88 17.54
N ILE A 94 20.12 16.60 18.37
CA ILE A 94 19.89 18.03 18.26
C ILE A 94 20.42 18.70 19.50
N ILE A 95 21.27 19.70 19.33
CA ILE A 95 21.69 20.61 20.37
C ILE A 95 20.83 21.89 20.26
N LYS A 96 20.18 22.25 21.33
CA LYS A 96 19.45 23.51 21.49
C LYS A 96 20.24 24.44 22.40
N ALA A 97 20.53 25.66 21.96
CA ALA A 97 21.18 26.69 22.76
C ALA A 97 20.19 27.82 23.02
N GLU A 98 20.00 28.19 24.30
CA GLU A 98 19.07 29.22 24.78
C GLU A 98 19.76 30.17 25.73
N LYS A 99 19.55 31.47 25.54
CA LYS A 99 19.93 32.53 26.47
C LYS A 99 18.99 33.73 26.34
N GLU A 100 18.63 34.34 27.43
CA GLU A 100 17.83 35.56 27.44
C GLU A 100 18.51 36.68 26.63
N GLY A 101 17.74 37.30 25.74
CA GLY A 101 18.23 38.32 24.81
C GLY A 101 18.91 37.81 23.55
N TYR A 102 18.86 36.49 23.27
CA TYR A 102 19.38 35.86 22.08
C TYR A 102 18.33 34.94 21.41
N ASP A 103 18.39 34.84 20.09
CA ASP A 103 17.59 33.87 19.34
C ASP A 103 17.98 32.44 19.73
N VAL A 104 16.98 31.59 19.87
CA VAL A 104 17.19 30.17 20.15
C VAL A 104 17.83 29.48 18.95
N CYS A 105 18.99 28.85 19.14
CA CYS A 105 19.73 28.15 18.09
C CYS A 105 19.60 26.65 18.23
N TYR A 106 19.42 25.97 17.08
CA TYR A 106 19.42 24.53 16.99
C TYR A 106 20.56 24.07 16.08
N MET A 107 21.31 23.05 16.52
CA MET A 107 22.42 22.47 15.77
C MET A 107 22.26 20.95 15.74
N ASN A 108 22.35 20.37 14.55
CA ASN A 108 22.32 18.91 14.40
C ASN A 108 23.73 18.34 14.56
N CYS A 109 23.85 17.24 15.28
CA CYS A 109 25.07 16.43 15.36
C CYS A 109 24.73 14.94 15.14
N GLU A 110 25.72 14.15 14.76
CA GLU A 110 25.48 12.76 14.36
C GLU A 110 26.62 11.88 14.88
N LEU A 111 26.27 10.80 15.59
CA LEU A 111 27.17 9.71 15.93
C LEU A 111 27.17 8.67 14.82
N ARG A 112 28.24 8.62 14.02
CA ARG A 112 28.36 7.73 12.84
C ARG A 112 29.01 6.40 13.14
N SER A 113 29.92 6.35 14.10
CA SER A 113 30.69 5.15 14.42
C SER A 113 30.75 4.95 15.93
N SER A 114 30.59 3.70 16.39
CA SER A 114 30.77 3.29 17.78
C SER A 114 32.24 3.30 18.25
N ARG A 115 33.18 3.71 17.38
CA ARG A 115 34.61 3.84 17.71
C ARG A 115 35.01 5.31 17.96
N GLU A 116 34.09 6.24 17.83
CA GLU A 116 34.31 7.65 18.15
C GLU A 116 34.06 7.84 19.66
N ASP A 117 35.04 8.28 20.41
CA ASP A 117 34.88 8.53 21.85
C ASP A 117 34.04 9.75 22.15
N TYR A 118 33.97 10.70 21.22
CA TYR A 118 33.18 11.91 21.34
C TYR A 118 32.59 12.41 20.00
N ILE A 119 31.51 13.17 20.09
CA ILE A 119 30.90 13.90 18.97
C ILE A 119 31.29 15.38 19.06
N GLY A 120 32.11 15.84 18.13
CA GLY A 120 32.42 17.26 17.99
C GLY A 120 31.28 18.01 17.28
N VAL A 121 30.66 18.96 17.98
CA VAL A 121 29.63 19.82 17.40
C VAL A 121 30.26 21.10 16.85
N LYS A 122 29.85 21.52 15.65
CA LYS A 122 30.27 22.79 15.07
C LYS A 122 29.94 23.95 16.03
N GLN A 123 30.79 24.98 16.05
CA GLN A 123 30.58 26.16 16.86
C GLN A 123 29.19 26.78 16.65
N ILE A 124 28.42 26.91 17.72
CA ILE A 124 27.09 27.54 17.72
C ILE A 124 27.28 29.07 17.79
N ARG A 125 26.69 29.80 16.84
CA ARG A 125 26.69 31.25 16.77
C ARG A 125 25.31 31.75 17.13
N MET A 126 25.18 32.46 18.26
CA MET A 126 23.92 33.01 18.74
C MET A 126 23.80 34.49 18.33
N THR A 127 22.63 34.85 17.82
CA THR A 127 22.34 36.25 17.41
C THR A 127 21.54 36.96 18.48
N LYS A 128 22.00 38.16 18.89
CA LYS A 128 21.32 38.99 19.88
C LYS A 128 19.99 39.50 19.32
N ILE A 129 18.92 39.41 20.10
CA ILE A 129 17.63 40.00 19.76
C ILE A 129 17.77 41.52 19.91
N VAL A 130 17.70 42.26 18.83
CA VAL A 130 17.61 43.71 18.83
C VAL A 130 16.12 44.07 18.85
N GLU A 131 15.58 44.46 20.00
CA GLU A 131 14.23 45.01 20.08
C GLU A 131 14.23 46.40 19.39
N HIS A 132 13.74 46.43 18.18
CA HIS A 132 13.27 47.64 17.55
C HIS A 132 11.80 47.86 17.95
N GLU A 133 11.49 48.89 18.73
CA GLU A 133 10.12 49.39 18.84
C GLU A 133 9.63 49.82 17.46
N LEU A 134 8.97 48.93 16.75
CA LEU A 134 8.24 49.22 15.53
C LEU A 134 6.84 49.70 15.94
N LYS A 135 6.49 50.94 15.59
CA LYS A 135 5.11 51.43 15.52
C LYS A 135 4.28 50.39 14.78
N GLU A 136 3.08 50.15 15.30
CA GLU A 136 2.07 49.22 14.82
C GLU A 136 1.93 49.27 13.30
N VAL A 137 2.65 48.39 12.61
CA VAL A 137 2.39 48.01 11.24
C VAL A 137 1.68 46.66 11.33
N THR A 138 0.41 46.62 10.97
CA THR A 138 -0.33 45.40 10.80
C THR A 138 0.34 44.61 9.68
N VAL A 139 1.38 43.86 10.01
CA VAL A 139 1.99 42.89 9.09
C VAL A 139 1.04 41.71 9.01
N VAL A 140 0.27 41.65 7.96
CA VAL A 140 -0.31 40.41 7.50
C VAL A 140 0.88 39.51 7.14
N ALA A 141 1.40 38.78 8.12
CA ALA A 141 2.49 37.86 7.92
C ALA A 141 1.97 36.78 6.96
N SER A 142 2.40 36.84 5.71
CA SER A 142 2.15 35.76 4.74
C SER A 142 2.87 34.52 5.28
N LYS A 143 2.11 33.54 5.77
CA LYS A 143 2.66 32.27 6.25
C LYS A 143 3.46 31.62 5.12
N VAL A 144 4.73 31.29 5.38
CA VAL A 144 5.59 30.61 4.40
C VAL A 144 4.96 29.27 4.04
N LYS A 145 4.62 29.11 2.75
CA LYS A 145 3.91 27.93 2.25
C LYS A 145 4.78 26.68 2.20
N MET A 146 6.07 26.84 1.87
CA MET A 146 7.00 25.74 1.64
C MET A 146 8.40 26.11 2.12
N VAL A 147 9.08 25.17 2.78
CA VAL A 147 10.47 25.30 3.22
C VAL A 147 11.23 24.01 2.87
N MET A 148 12.46 24.16 2.39
CA MET A 148 13.39 23.04 2.23
C MET A 148 14.20 22.86 3.53
N LYS A 149 14.17 21.66 4.12
CA LYS A 149 15.01 21.27 5.26
C LYS A 149 15.90 20.10 4.87
N GLY A 150 17.14 20.41 4.45
CA GLY A 150 17.98 19.41 3.79
C GLY A 150 17.27 18.85 2.55
N ASP A 151 17.16 17.54 2.45
CA ASP A 151 16.49 16.85 1.34
C ASP A 151 14.96 16.71 1.52
N THR A 152 14.40 17.33 2.57
CA THR A 152 12.98 17.24 2.89
C THR A 152 12.26 18.53 2.49
N ILE A 153 11.21 18.40 1.69
CA ILE A 153 10.27 19.47 1.40
C ILE A 153 9.24 19.50 2.53
N VAL A 154 9.05 20.65 3.17
CA VAL A 154 8.05 20.82 4.23
C VAL A 154 7.05 21.88 3.80
N TYR A 155 5.79 21.48 3.62
CA TYR A 155 4.68 22.37 3.37
C TYR A 155 3.96 22.68 4.68
N ASN A 156 3.60 23.95 4.89
CA ASN A 156 2.80 24.39 6.03
C ASN A 156 1.32 24.41 5.61
N ALA A 157 0.52 23.49 6.13
CA ALA A 157 -0.88 23.37 5.74
C ALA A 157 -1.71 24.63 6.04
N ASP A 158 -1.45 25.29 7.16
CA ASP A 158 -2.15 26.52 7.57
C ASP A 158 -1.86 27.75 6.66
N ALA A 159 -0.89 27.63 5.75
CA ALA A 159 -0.60 28.67 4.77
C ALA A 159 -1.47 28.59 3.50
N PHE A 160 -2.28 27.53 3.38
CA PHE A 160 -3.21 27.33 2.27
C PHE A 160 -4.64 27.59 2.74
N ASN A 161 -5.25 28.67 2.24
CA ASN A 161 -6.63 29.00 2.59
C ASN A 161 -7.58 28.02 1.88
N LEU A 162 -8.08 27.05 2.62
CA LEU A 162 -9.09 26.08 2.20
C LEU A 162 -10.40 26.38 2.92
N ALA A 163 -11.52 26.23 2.21
CA ALA A 163 -12.84 26.31 2.84
C ALA A 163 -13.02 25.16 3.84
N GLU A 164 -13.83 25.37 4.86
CA GLU A 164 -14.26 24.30 5.76
C GLU A 164 -14.95 23.21 4.95
N GLY A 165 -14.63 21.93 5.27
CA GLY A 165 -15.14 20.78 4.53
C GLY A 165 -14.24 20.26 3.41
N ASN A 166 -13.16 20.97 3.05
CA ASN A 166 -12.18 20.40 2.12
C ASN A 166 -11.39 19.26 2.76
N MET A 167 -11.14 18.22 1.98
CA MET A 167 -10.35 17.06 2.38
C MET A 167 -8.89 17.21 1.97
N LEU A 168 -8.07 16.22 2.30
CA LEU A 168 -6.62 16.21 2.06
C LEU A 168 -6.27 16.35 0.57
N ASP A 169 -7.06 15.79 -0.32
CA ASP A 169 -6.91 15.89 -1.78
C ASP A 169 -6.88 17.35 -2.26
N ALA A 170 -7.84 18.17 -1.79
CA ALA A 170 -7.90 19.60 -2.09
C ALA A 170 -6.68 20.37 -1.56
N LEU A 171 -6.12 19.95 -0.41
CA LEU A 171 -4.88 20.52 0.11
C LEU A 171 -3.69 20.14 -0.77
N ILE A 172 -3.54 18.86 -1.12
CA ILE A 172 -2.43 18.37 -1.93
C ILE A 172 -2.43 19.00 -3.33
N ALA A 173 -3.60 19.14 -3.95
CA ALA A 173 -3.74 19.79 -5.25
C ALA A 173 -3.26 21.25 -5.26
N ARG A 174 -3.20 21.93 -4.12
CA ARG A 174 -2.71 23.31 -3.98
C ARG A 174 -1.24 23.42 -3.57
N LEU A 175 -0.56 22.31 -3.31
CA LEU A 175 0.86 22.36 -2.90
C LEU A 175 1.74 22.72 -4.11
N PRO A 176 2.66 23.68 -3.97
CA PRO A 176 3.60 24.01 -5.03
C PRO A 176 4.41 22.79 -5.48
N GLY A 177 4.44 22.53 -6.79
CA GLY A 177 5.16 21.38 -7.37
C GLY A 177 4.49 20.03 -7.19
N ALA A 178 3.34 19.95 -6.53
CA ALA A 178 2.57 18.73 -6.41
C ALA A 178 1.56 18.63 -7.55
N LYS A 179 1.33 17.39 -8.02
CA LYS A 179 0.29 17.02 -8.98
C LYS A 179 -0.44 15.81 -8.44
N LEU A 180 -1.76 15.93 -8.29
CA LEU A 180 -2.65 14.83 -7.93
C LEU A 180 -3.39 14.39 -9.20
N GLU A 181 -3.24 13.13 -9.58
CA GLU A 181 -3.96 12.52 -10.70
C GLU A 181 -5.36 12.05 -10.25
N LYS A 182 -6.29 11.92 -11.18
CA LYS A 182 -7.66 11.45 -10.91
C LYS A 182 -7.73 10.07 -10.25
N ASP A 183 -6.75 9.21 -10.52
CA ASP A 183 -6.63 7.88 -9.93
C ASP A 183 -6.01 7.87 -8.52
N GLY A 184 -5.71 9.06 -7.94
CA GLY A 184 -5.13 9.24 -6.63
C GLY A 184 -3.60 9.15 -6.59
N ARG A 185 -2.92 9.01 -7.72
CA ARG A 185 -1.45 9.07 -7.80
C ARG A 185 -0.96 10.48 -7.54
N ILE A 186 0.04 10.62 -6.68
CA ILE A 186 0.63 11.90 -6.30
C ILE A 186 2.04 11.98 -6.87
N TYR A 187 2.36 13.11 -7.48
CA TYR A 187 3.70 13.45 -7.93
C TYR A 187 4.14 14.74 -7.26
N VAL A 188 5.40 14.83 -6.86
CA VAL A 188 5.99 16.07 -6.34
C VAL A 188 7.29 16.33 -7.10
N ASN A 189 7.40 17.51 -7.71
CA ASN A 189 8.50 17.89 -8.60
C ASN A 189 8.78 16.82 -9.68
N GLY A 190 7.71 16.26 -10.27
CA GLY A 190 7.78 15.23 -11.32
C GLY A 190 8.10 13.81 -10.82
N ARG A 191 8.39 13.61 -9.51
CA ARG A 191 8.66 12.30 -8.94
C ARG A 191 7.39 11.70 -8.32
N PHE A 192 7.12 10.44 -8.62
CA PHE A 192 6.00 9.68 -8.05
C PHE A 192 6.19 9.44 -6.54
N ILE A 193 5.17 9.71 -5.75
CA ILE A 193 5.09 9.40 -4.33
C ILE A 193 4.69 7.92 -4.18
N GLN A 194 5.62 7.10 -3.71
CA GLN A 194 5.41 5.65 -3.57
C GLN A 194 4.51 5.30 -2.38
N SER A 195 4.49 6.14 -1.34
CA SER A 195 3.64 5.90 -0.16
C SER A 195 3.19 7.23 0.47
N LEU A 196 1.89 7.32 0.78
CA LEU A 196 1.31 8.39 1.59
C LEU A 196 1.24 7.93 3.04
N LEU A 197 1.88 8.69 3.92
CA LEU A 197 1.95 8.42 5.35
C LEU A 197 1.10 9.44 6.12
N VAL A 198 0.51 9.03 7.22
CA VAL A 198 -0.10 9.92 8.20
C VAL A 198 0.62 9.72 9.53
N ASN A 199 1.22 10.80 10.06
CA ASN A 199 2.08 10.76 11.25
C ASN A 199 3.19 9.69 11.14
N GLY A 200 3.83 9.58 9.95
CA GLY A 200 4.97 8.69 9.70
C GLY A 200 4.62 7.25 9.37
N GLN A 201 3.35 6.88 9.37
CA GLN A 201 2.89 5.50 9.16
C GLN A 201 1.92 5.41 7.98
N GLU A 202 1.92 4.27 7.30
CA GLU A 202 0.94 3.99 6.25
C GLU A 202 -0.49 4.06 6.79
N PHE A 203 -1.35 4.64 5.98
CA PHE A 203 -2.76 4.78 6.29
C PHE A 203 -3.54 3.69 5.54
N PHE A 204 -4.45 2.98 6.21
CA PHE A 204 -5.31 1.94 5.65
C PHE A 204 -4.56 0.95 4.72
N ALA A 205 -3.59 0.23 5.28
CA ALA A 205 -2.79 -0.77 4.55
C ALA A 205 -2.10 -0.25 3.28
N GLY A 206 -1.79 1.07 3.25
CA GLY A 206 -1.12 1.72 2.12
C GLY A 206 -2.05 2.29 1.06
N ASN A 207 -3.37 2.39 1.35
CA ASN A 207 -4.29 3.02 0.42
C ASN A 207 -4.32 4.55 0.59
N PRO A 208 -3.70 5.32 -0.33
CA PRO A 208 -3.65 6.77 -0.22
C PRO A 208 -5.01 7.44 -0.39
N LYS A 209 -5.92 6.84 -1.17
CA LYS A 209 -7.22 7.45 -1.49
C LYS A 209 -8.11 7.62 -0.28
N LEU A 210 -8.12 6.64 0.64
CA LEU A 210 -8.87 6.78 1.90
C LEU A 210 -8.42 7.99 2.72
N ALA A 211 -7.12 8.27 2.77
CA ALA A 211 -6.61 9.47 3.43
C ALA A 211 -7.01 10.74 2.67
N LEU A 212 -6.89 10.71 1.34
CA LEU A 212 -7.20 11.85 0.48
C LEU A 212 -8.65 12.32 0.62
N GLU A 213 -9.59 11.38 0.63
CA GLU A 213 -11.03 11.66 0.61
C GLU A 213 -11.66 11.87 2.00
N ASN A 214 -11.04 11.32 3.05
CA ASN A 214 -11.68 11.29 4.37
C ASN A 214 -10.88 12.02 5.46
N LEU A 215 -9.68 12.51 5.17
CA LEU A 215 -8.91 13.30 6.14
C LEU A 215 -9.16 14.79 5.90
N PRO A 216 -9.87 15.49 6.82
CA PRO A 216 -10.16 16.91 6.62
C PRO A 216 -8.87 17.75 6.60
N ALA A 217 -8.76 18.65 5.63
CA ALA A 217 -7.56 19.48 5.44
C ALA A 217 -7.22 20.32 6.66
N TYR A 218 -8.21 20.79 7.43
CA TYR A 218 -8.01 21.59 8.64
C TYR A 218 -7.31 20.83 9.77
N THR A 219 -7.32 19.48 9.74
CA THR A 219 -6.62 18.66 10.74
C THR A 219 -5.10 18.58 10.49
N VAL A 220 -4.67 18.96 9.29
CA VAL A 220 -3.26 18.87 8.87
C VAL A 220 -2.47 20.06 9.37
N ASN A 221 -1.32 19.80 9.99
CA ASN A 221 -0.34 20.80 10.39
C ASN A 221 0.69 21.03 9.28
N LYS A 222 1.36 19.95 8.85
CA LYS A 222 2.46 20.00 7.87
C LYS A 222 2.41 18.78 6.97
N ILE A 223 2.88 18.95 5.74
CA ILE A 223 3.15 17.84 4.84
C ILE A 223 4.64 17.82 4.56
N LYS A 224 5.29 16.66 4.79
CA LYS A 224 6.71 16.45 4.54
C LYS A 224 6.88 15.52 3.36
N VAL A 225 7.77 15.86 2.43
CA VAL A 225 8.11 14.99 1.30
C VAL A 225 9.61 14.71 1.35
N TYR A 226 9.98 13.45 1.46
CA TYR A 226 11.36 13.03 1.66
C TYR A 226 11.62 11.59 1.20
N ASN A 227 12.92 11.22 1.08
CA ASN A 227 13.33 9.84 0.87
C ASN A 227 13.38 9.12 2.24
N LYS A 228 12.41 8.25 2.51
CA LYS A 228 12.39 7.40 3.70
C LYS A 228 13.37 6.25 3.51
N ALA A 229 14.29 6.07 4.45
CA ALA A 229 15.23 4.96 4.43
C ALA A 229 14.49 3.62 4.52
N GLY A 230 14.82 2.70 3.63
CA GLY A 230 14.35 1.34 3.67
C GLY A 230 14.99 0.54 4.83
N ILE A 231 14.58 -0.71 4.99
CA ILE A 231 15.06 -1.57 6.09
C ILE A 231 16.57 -1.75 6.03
N LYS A 232 17.12 -2.04 4.85
CA LYS A 232 18.56 -2.26 4.67
C LYS A 232 19.36 -0.99 4.96
N SER A 233 18.94 0.15 4.36
CA SER A 233 19.61 1.44 4.55
C SER A 233 19.62 1.87 6.02
N ARG A 234 18.55 1.59 6.74
CA ARG A 234 18.43 1.90 8.16
C ARG A 234 19.29 1.00 9.04
N LEU A 235 19.25 -0.34 8.83
CA LEU A 235 20.08 -1.28 9.58
C LEU A 235 21.56 -1.02 9.34
N MET A 236 21.93 -0.67 8.11
CA MET A 236 23.32 -0.43 7.71
C MET A 236 23.76 1.03 7.89
N GLU A 237 22.86 1.92 8.31
CA GLU A 237 23.10 3.36 8.52
C GLU A 237 23.72 4.06 7.29
N ARG A 238 23.44 3.55 6.10
CA ARG A 238 23.90 4.09 4.82
C ARG A 238 22.87 3.79 3.73
N ASN A 239 22.91 4.56 2.64
CA ASN A 239 22.02 4.31 1.50
C ASN A 239 22.39 2.97 0.81
N MET A 240 21.47 2.00 0.89
CA MET A 240 21.56 0.68 0.25
C MET A 240 20.68 0.57 -1.00
N GLY A 241 20.13 1.69 -1.48
CA GLY A 241 19.27 1.73 -2.67
C GLY A 241 17.81 1.32 -2.43
N ASP A 242 17.40 1.09 -1.18
CA ASP A 242 16.04 0.69 -0.80
C ASP A 242 15.19 1.85 -0.25
N ASN A 243 15.61 3.09 -0.48
CA ASN A 243 14.91 4.29 -0.05
C ASN A 243 13.62 4.49 -0.87
N THR A 244 12.56 4.89 -0.20
CA THR A 244 11.24 5.18 -0.79
C THR A 244 10.95 6.67 -0.73
N TYR A 245 10.44 7.25 -1.83
CA TYR A 245 10.01 8.66 -1.85
C TYR A 245 8.59 8.75 -1.32
N VAL A 246 8.41 9.39 -0.17
CA VAL A 246 7.16 9.40 0.58
C VAL A 246 6.64 10.80 0.83
N MET A 247 5.32 10.92 0.94
CA MET A 247 4.63 12.09 1.46
C MET A 247 4.06 11.77 2.84
N ASP A 248 4.45 12.51 3.86
CA ASP A 248 4.06 12.30 5.25
C ASP A 248 3.22 13.48 5.74
N VAL A 249 1.94 13.23 5.94
CA VAL A 249 0.94 14.17 6.44
C VAL A 249 0.99 14.17 7.96
N ARG A 250 1.43 15.28 8.56
CA ARG A 250 1.48 15.47 10.00
C ARG A 250 0.24 16.19 10.48
N LEU A 251 -0.52 15.56 11.34
CA LEU A 251 -1.72 16.15 11.94
C LEU A 251 -1.36 17.14 13.03
N LYS A 252 -2.24 18.10 13.28
CA LYS A 252 -2.18 18.96 14.46
C LYS A 252 -2.35 18.11 15.71
N ARG A 253 -1.77 18.54 16.82
CA ARG A 253 -1.72 17.75 18.06
C ARG A 253 -3.11 17.44 18.62
N GLU A 254 -4.04 18.38 18.48
CA GLU A 254 -5.43 18.20 18.88
C GLU A 254 -6.18 17.12 18.07
N TYR A 255 -5.72 16.85 16.85
CA TYR A 255 -6.27 15.82 15.96
C TYR A 255 -5.39 14.57 15.85
N ALA A 256 -4.33 14.45 16.65
CA ALA A 256 -3.49 13.26 16.68
C ALA A 256 -4.22 12.04 17.28
N THR A 257 -5.23 12.29 18.09
CA THR A 257 -6.12 11.27 18.65
C THR A 257 -7.56 11.69 18.46
N GLY A 258 -8.40 10.83 17.91
CA GLY A 258 -9.80 11.19 17.69
C GLY A 258 -10.60 10.14 16.96
N TYR A 259 -11.84 10.52 16.69
CA TYR A 259 -12.78 9.79 15.87
C TYR A 259 -13.19 10.67 14.70
N MET A 260 -13.36 10.07 13.55
CA MET A 260 -13.99 10.72 12.41
C MET A 260 -14.93 9.74 11.74
N GLY A 261 -15.93 10.25 11.06
CA GLY A 261 -16.86 9.42 10.32
C GLY A 261 -17.75 10.25 9.43
N ASP A 262 -18.24 9.60 8.41
CA ASP A 262 -19.20 10.13 7.46
C ASP A 262 -20.27 9.08 7.20
N LEU A 263 -21.51 9.52 7.04
CA LEU A 263 -22.64 8.66 6.71
C LEU A 263 -23.53 9.35 5.69
N GLU A 264 -23.69 8.72 4.55
CA GLU A 264 -24.52 9.16 3.46
C GLU A 264 -25.62 8.12 3.20
N ALA A 265 -26.88 8.55 3.17
CA ALA A 265 -28.01 7.70 2.80
C ALA A 265 -28.89 8.42 1.79
N GLY A 266 -29.31 7.71 0.78
CA GLY A 266 -30.15 8.26 -0.28
C GLY A 266 -31.11 7.24 -0.87
N GLY A 267 -32.27 7.73 -1.32
CA GLY A 267 -33.26 6.96 -2.05
C GLY A 267 -33.74 7.71 -3.28
N GLY A 268 -34.11 6.99 -4.33
CA GLY A 268 -34.57 7.57 -5.58
C GLY A 268 -35.71 6.82 -6.20
N THR A 269 -36.18 7.33 -7.33
CA THR A 269 -37.20 6.67 -8.18
C THR A 269 -36.68 5.32 -8.68
N GLN A 270 -37.53 4.44 -9.18
CA GLN A 270 -37.17 3.12 -9.71
C GLN A 270 -36.40 2.22 -8.73
N LYS A 271 -36.69 2.31 -7.42
CA LYS A 271 -36.07 1.55 -6.35
C LYS A 271 -34.55 1.79 -6.22
N ARG A 272 -34.08 2.99 -6.59
CA ARG A 272 -32.69 3.37 -6.41
C ARG A 272 -32.40 3.69 -4.96
N TYR A 273 -31.22 3.23 -4.47
CA TYR A 273 -30.79 3.46 -3.10
C TYR A 273 -29.26 3.57 -3.02
N LYS A 274 -28.81 4.30 -2.00
CA LYS A 274 -27.41 4.41 -1.60
C LYS A 274 -27.31 4.47 -0.08
N LEU A 275 -26.40 3.70 0.47
CA LEU A 275 -25.93 3.81 1.85
C LEU A 275 -24.41 3.72 1.82
N ARG A 276 -23.74 4.80 2.18
CA ARG A 276 -22.29 4.86 2.33
C ARG A 276 -21.98 5.30 3.74
N GLY A 277 -21.05 4.63 4.39
CA GLY A 277 -20.59 4.99 5.71
C GLY A 277 -19.11 4.71 5.87
N PHE A 278 -18.45 5.59 6.59
CA PHE A 278 -17.06 5.46 6.98
C PHE A 278 -16.93 5.89 8.44
N ALA A 279 -16.16 5.14 9.21
CA ALA A 279 -15.83 5.49 10.58
C ALA A 279 -14.37 5.12 10.85
N MET A 280 -13.64 6.02 11.51
CA MET A 280 -12.27 5.81 11.90
C MET A 280 -12.01 6.31 13.32
N LYS A 281 -11.29 5.49 14.10
CA LYS A 281 -10.60 5.87 15.33
C LYS A 281 -9.11 5.89 15.07
N PHE A 282 -8.43 6.93 15.50
CA PHE A 282 -6.97 7.01 15.40
C PHE A 282 -6.36 7.57 16.68
N SER A 283 -5.16 7.08 16.99
CA SER A 283 -4.31 7.55 18.08
C SER A 283 -2.85 7.28 17.73
N ASP A 284 -1.93 7.73 18.56
CA ASP A 284 -0.50 7.46 18.41
C ASP A 284 -0.18 5.95 18.46
N LYS A 285 -1.01 5.16 19.18
CA LYS A 285 -0.76 3.73 19.40
C LYS A 285 -1.57 2.81 18.48
N GLU A 286 -2.72 3.26 18.00
CA GLU A 286 -3.62 2.40 17.23
C GLU A 286 -4.47 3.19 16.24
N ARG A 287 -4.86 2.53 15.16
CA ARG A 287 -5.82 3.03 14.19
C ARG A 287 -6.80 1.93 13.86
N MET A 288 -8.05 2.28 13.83
CA MET A 288 -9.14 1.39 13.48
C MET A 288 -10.05 2.10 12.50
N GLY A 289 -10.43 1.43 11.44
CA GLY A 289 -11.36 1.97 10.44
C GLY A 289 -12.36 0.93 10.00
N ALA A 290 -13.55 1.39 9.68
CA ALA A 290 -14.61 0.58 9.09
C ALA A 290 -15.31 1.37 8.00
N PHE A 291 -15.72 0.68 6.95
CA PHE A 291 -16.50 1.28 5.87
C PHE A 291 -17.60 0.34 5.38
N ILE A 292 -18.63 0.94 4.82
CA ILE A 292 -19.73 0.27 4.14
C ILE A 292 -20.13 1.10 2.91
N ASN A 293 -20.39 0.44 1.77
CA ASN A 293 -20.99 1.06 0.59
C ASN A 293 -21.99 0.07 -0.03
N ILE A 294 -23.25 0.43 0.00
CA ILE A 294 -24.34 -0.39 -0.54
C ILE A 294 -25.16 0.51 -1.48
N ASN A 295 -25.18 0.18 -2.77
CA ASN A 295 -25.91 0.97 -3.73
C ASN A 295 -26.28 0.16 -4.99
N ASN A 296 -27.24 0.67 -5.75
CA ASN A 296 -27.59 0.23 -7.10
C ASN A 296 -27.62 1.43 -8.09
N LEU A 297 -26.67 2.35 -7.92
CA LEU A 297 -26.53 3.59 -8.70
C LEU A 297 -25.39 3.52 -9.70
N ASN A 298 -24.86 2.33 -10.00
CA ASN A 298 -23.64 2.14 -10.77
C ASN A 298 -22.38 2.77 -10.11
N ASP A 299 -22.46 3.07 -8.80
CA ASP A 299 -21.35 3.59 -8.03
C ASP A 299 -20.49 2.42 -7.53
N ASN A 300 -19.48 2.05 -8.32
CA ASN A 300 -18.49 1.04 -7.95
C ASN A 300 -17.38 1.63 -7.09
N GLN A 301 -17.52 2.86 -6.63
CA GLN A 301 -16.54 3.46 -5.75
C GLN A 301 -16.51 2.65 -4.46
N ARG A 302 -15.46 1.89 -4.29
CA ARG A 302 -15.03 1.47 -2.98
C ARG A 302 -14.75 2.75 -2.21
N ALA A 303 -14.84 2.72 -0.90
CA ALA A 303 -14.33 3.83 -0.07
C ALA A 303 -12.83 4.15 -0.36
N GLU A 304 -12.23 3.47 -1.28
CA GLU A 304 -10.86 3.51 -1.79
C GLU A 304 -10.69 4.32 -3.08
N LEU A 305 -11.78 4.76 -3.72
CA LEU A 305 -11.74 5.44 -5.02
C LEU A 305 -12.32 6.86 -4.90
N THR A 306 -11.75 7.79 -5.64
CA THR A 306 -12.03 9.23 -5.61
C THR A 306 -13.52 9.58 -5.66
N GLY A 307 -13.94 10.55 -4.86
CA GLY A 307 -15.34 10.97 -4.70
C GLY A 307 -15.95 11.71 -5.90
N GLU A 308 -15.21 11.96 -6.97
CA GLU A 308 -15.75 12.57 -8.19
C GLU A 308 -16.26 11.50 -9.14
N TRP A 309 -17.60 11.46 -9.26
CA TRP A 309 -18.28 10.63 -10.24
C TRP A 309 -18.22 11.32 -11.61
N GLU A 310 -17.56 10.68 -12.58
CA GLU A 310 -17.60 11.11 -13.98
C GLU A 310 -18.57 10.20 -14.77
N PRO A 311 -19.44 10.77 -15.63
CA PRO A 311 -20.39 9.98 -16.41
C PRO A 311 -19.76 8.89 -17.29
N GLN A 312 -18.50 9.08 -17.69
CA GLN A 312 -17.73 8.10 -18.47
C GLN A 312 -17.27 6.88 -17.65
N ASP A 313 -17.31 6.98 -16.32
CA ASP A 313 -16.96 5.87 -15.42
C ASP A 313 -18.15 4.93 -15.16
N VAL A 314 -19.33 5.27 -15.68
CA VAL A 314 -20.51 4.43 -15.62
C VAL A 314 -20.32 3.25 -16.56
N GLY A 315 -20.17 2.06 -16.01
CA GLY A 315 -20.22 0.82 -16.79
C GLY A 315 -21.56 0.67 -17.50
N ASN A 316 -21.57 -0.08 -18.61
CA ASN A 316 -22.79 -0.42 -19.31
C ASN A 316 -23.70 -1.29 -18.42
N GLY A 317 -25.02 -1.01 -18.44
CA GLY A 317 -26.01 -1.78 -17.70
C GLY A 317 -26.25 -1.32 -16.27
N LEU A 318 -26.85 -2.18 -15.47
CA LEU A 318 -27.18 -1.95 -14.07
C LEU A 318 -26.14 -2.62 -13.16
N LEU A 319 -25.56 -1.84 -12.27
CA LEU A 319 -24.57 -2.33 -11.31
C LEU A 319 -25.12 -2.16 -9.89
N THR A 320 -25.14 -3.26 -9.14
CA THR A 320 -25.39 -3.27 -7.70
C THR A 320 -24.10 -3.62 -6.97
N VAL A 321 -23.74 -2.79 -6.01
CA VAL A 321 -22.52 -2.94 -5.21
C VAL A 321 -22.88 -3.02 -3.74
N LYS A 322 -22.27 -3.96 -3.03
CA LYS A 322 -22.30 -4.06 -1.57
C LYS A 322 -20.87 -4.32 -1.10
N ASN A 323 -20.27 -3.35 -0.44
CA ASN A 323 -18.92 -3.42 0.09
C ASN A 323 -18.94 -3.16 1.58
N ALA A 324 -18.17 -3.93 2.35
CA ALA A 324 -17.92 -3.65 3.75
C ALA A 324 -16.48 -4.06 4.09
N GLY A 325 -15.86 -3.31 5.00
CA GLY A 325 -14.52 -3.66 5.45
C GLY A 325 -14.19 -3.05 6.80
N VAL A 326 -13.25 -3.71 7.47
CA VAL A 326 -12.65 -3.25 8.73
C VAL A 326 -11.15 -3.38 8.65
N SER A 327 -10.44 -2.41 9.20
CA SER A 327 -8.99 -2.43 9.33
C SER A 327 -8.58 -2.03 10.74
N TYR A 328 -7.51 -2.64 11.23
CA TYR A 328 -6.92 -2.33 12.52
C TYR A 328 -5.41 -2.36 12.41
N VAL A 329 -4.76 -1.34 12.94
CA VAL A 329 -3.30 -1.23 13.05
C VAL A 329 -2.96 -0.88 14.49
N ARG A 330 -2.02 -1.60 15.09
CA ARG A 330 -1.46 -1.30 16.39
C ARG A 330 0.04 -1.15 16.30
N PHE A 331 0.54 -0.01 16.79
CA PHE A 331 1.97 0.26 16.94
C PHE A 331 2.45 -0.32 18.27
N LEU A 332 3.60 -0.99 18.21
CA LEU A 332 4.25 -1.57 19.37
C LEU A 332 5.20 -0.54 20.02
N ASN A 333 5.81 -0.89 21.12
CA ASN A 333 6.52 0.04 22.04
C ASN A 333 7.59 0.95 21.39
N ASN A 334 8.06 0.67 20.19
CA ASN A 334 9.07 1.48 19.50
C ASN A 334 8.53 2.24 18.28
N GLU A 335 7.20 2.32 18.09
CA GLU A 335 6.50 2.94 16.94
C GLU A 335 6.92 2.41 15.55
N ARG A 336 8.06 1.72 15.45
CA ARG A 336 8.58 1.10 14.22
C ARG A 336 8.05 -0.30 14.00
N SER A 337 7.68 -0.96 15.11
CA SER A 337 7.06 -2.28 15.08
C SER A 337 5.55 -2.14 15.13
N TRP A 338 4.84 -2.90 14.33
CA TRP A 338 3.40 -2.80 14.25
C TRP A 338 2.78 -4.11 13.78
N VAL A 339 1.52 -4.29 14.11
CA VAL A 339 0.66 -5.34 13.59
C VAL A 339 -0.55 -4.72 12.93
N SER A 340 -0.97 -5.25 11.80
CA SER A 340 -2.18 -4.81 11.13
C SER A 340 -3.00 -5.98 10.64
N THR A 341 -4.31 -5.78 10.60
CA THR A 341 -5.28 -6.66 9.96
C THR A 341 -6.27 -5.84 9.16
N GLY A 342 -6.61 -6.30 7.98
CA GLY A 342 -7.64 -5.72 7.13
C GLY A 342 -8.51 -6.83 6.58
N ASN A 343 -9.83 -6.68 6.71
CA ASN A 343 -10.81 -7.62 6.21
C ASN A 343 -11.81 -6.87 5.36
N THR A 344 -12.02 -7.34 4.14
CA THR A 344 -12.99 -6.76 3.21
C THR A 344 -13.89 -7.82 2.63
N TRP A 345 -15.15 -7.49 2.49
CA TRP A 345 -16.12 -8.25 1.75
C TRP A 345 -16.76 -7.39 0.67
N GLN A 346 -16.95 -7.95 -0.50
CA GLN A 346 -17.53 -7.27 -1.64
C GLN A 346 -18.48 -8.21 -2.37
N HIS A 347 -19.69 -7.71 -2.66
CA HIS A 347 -20.62 -8.32 -3.59
C HIS A 347 -20.90 -7.33 -4.73
N ILE A 348 -20.72 -7.78 -5.97
CA ILE A 348 -21.03 -7.02 -7.17
C ILE A 348 -21.99 -7.85 -8.03
N SER A 349 -23.07 -7.25 -8.48
CA SER A 349 -24.00 -7.84 -9.43
C SER A 349 -24.21 -6.89 -10.61
N THR A 350 -24.10 -7.41 -11.83
CA THR A 350 -24.31 -6.67 -13.07
C THR A 350 -25.45 -7.27 -13.88
N ASP A 351 -26.33 -6.42 -14.41
CA ASP A 351 -27.34 -6.77 -15.40
C ASP A 351 -27.14 -5.84 -16.61
N ASN A 352 -26.63 -6.42 -17.68
CA ASN A 352 -26.30 -5.71 -18.90
C ASN A 352 -27.11 -6.27 -20.08
N GLU A 353 -27.76 -5.39 -20.81
CA GLU A 353 -28.51 -5.69 -22.02
C GLU A 353 -28.08 -4.76 -23.13
N SER A 354 -27.78 -5.30 -24.29
CA SER A 354 -27.37 -4.53 -25.46
C SER A 354 -28.08 -5.01 -26.72
N ILE A 355 -28.49 -4.05 -27.53
CA ILE A 355 -29.04 -4.29 -28.87
C ILE A 355 -28.13 -3.55 -29.86
N THR A 356 -27.63 -4.28 -30.83
CA THR A 356 -26.73 -3.75 -31.86
C THR A 356 -27.27 -4.07 -33.25
N HIS A 357 -27.33 -3.05 -34.08
CA HIS A 357 -27.64 -3.17 -35.52
C HIS A 357 -26.38 -2.80 -36.29
N THR A 358 -25.88 -3.71 -37.10
CA THR A 358 -24.70 -3.48 -37.93
C THR A 358 -25.09 -3.68 -39.40
N GLN A 359 -24.79 -2.68 -40.22
CA GLN A 359 -24.93 -2.78 -41.68
C GLN A 359 -23.52 -2.84 -42.28
N THR A 360 -23.26 -3.86 -43.07
CA THR A 360 -22.01 -4.02 -43.83
C THR A 360 -22.31 -3.82 -45.31
N TYR A 361 -21.63 -2.85 -45.90
CA TYR A 361 -21.74 -2.55 -47.31
C TYR A 361 -20.83 -3.49 -48.11
N LEU A 362 -21.41 -4.34 -48.93
CA LEU A 362 -20.70 -5.30 -49.77
C LEU A 362 -21.02 -5.04 -51.26
N PRO A 363 -20.10 -5.34 -52.20
CA PRO A 363 -20.33 -5.13 -53.62
C PRO A 363 -21.55 -5.91 -54.19
N GLU A 364 -21.86 -7.03 -53.55
CA GLU A 364 -22.95 -7.93 -53.97
C GLU A 364 -24.28 -7.70 -53.24
N GLY A 365 -24.38 -6.62 -52.44
CA GLY A 365 -25.56 -6.25 -51.64
C GLY A 365 -25.23 -6.18 -50.15
N ASN A 366 -26.02 -5.39 -49.42
CA ASN A 366 -25.77 -5.11 -48.01
C ASN A 366 -26.09 -6.33 -47.12
N SER A 367 -25.30 -6.50 -46.07
CA SER A 367 -25.56 -7.45 -44.98
C SER A 367 -25.98 -6.71 -43.72
N PHE A 368 -27.03 -7.19 -43.05
CA PHE A 368 -27.57 -6.64 -41.84
C PHE A 368 -27.44 -7.68 -40.72
N LEU A 369 -26.78 -7.28 -39.62
CA LEU A 369 -26.70 -8.06 -38.41
C LEU A 369 -27.50 -7.37 -37.30
N HIS A 370 -28.52 -8.05 -36.80
CA HIS A 370 -29.23 -7.69 -35.58
C HIS A 370 -28.78 -8.58 -34.45
N ASN A 371 -28.25 -8.00 -33.38
CA ASN A 371 -27.74 -8.71 -32.24
C ASN A 371 -28.39 -8.20 -30.94
N HIS A 372 -28.98 -9.09 -30.17
CA HIS A 372 -29.53 -8.82 -28.84
C HIS A 372 -28.81 -9.70 -27.82
N SER A 373 -28.09 -9.05 -26.92
CA SER A 373 -27.28 -9.71 -25.91
C SER A 373 -27.73 -9.30 -24.51
N LYS A 374 -27.87 -10.27 -23.62
CA LYS A 374 -28.13 -10.08 -22.20
C LYS A 374 -27.06 -10.82 -21.39
N GLN A 375 -26.48 -10.12 -20.39
CA GLN A 375 -25.45 -10.65 -19.53
C GLN A 375 -25.74 -10.32 -18.07
N LEU A 376 -25.79 -11.36 -17.25
CA LEU A 376 -25.98 -11.29 -15.81
C LEU A 376 -24.73 -11.86 -15.15
N ASN A 377 -24.06 -11.09 -14.30
CA ASN A 377 -22.93 -11.57 -13.53
C ASN A 377 -23.08 -11.24 -12.06
N SER A 378 -22.56 -12.10 -11.20
CA SER A 378 -22.50 -11.89 -9.77
C SER A 378 -21.13 -12.34 -9.26
N SER A 379 -20.53 -11.53 -8.42
CA SER A 379 -19.21 -11.77 -7.83
C SER A 379 -19.27 -11.51 -6.33
N ASP A 380 -18.83 -12.48 -5.54
CA ASP A 380 -18.62 -12.37 -4.10
C ASP A 380 -17.14 -12.53 -3.80
N LYS A 381 -16.50 -11.52 -3.21
CA LYS A 381 -15.10 -11.54 -2.80
C LYS A 381 -14.98 -11.31 -1.31
N TRP A 382 -14.23 -12.16 -0.64
CA TRP A 382 -13.71 -11.91 0.70
C TRP A 382 -12.18 -11.90 0.67
N GLU A 383 -11.58 -10.96 1.41
CA GLU A 383 -10.14 -10.80 1.48
C GLU A 383 -9.72 -10.42 2.91
N SER A 384 -8.69 -11.09 3.42
CA SER A 384 -8.06 -10.80 4.70
C SER A 384 -6.57 -10.64 4.50
N ILE A 385 -6.04 -9.47 4.90
CA ILE A 385 -4.61 -9.15 4.83
C ILE A 385 -4.12 -8.86 6.23
N ASN A 386 -3.15 -9.64 6.70
CA ASN A 386 -2.56 -9.52 8.02
C ASN A 386 -1.06 -9.29 7.88
N ARG A 387 -0.53 -8.29 8.57
CA ARG A 387 0.89 -7.95 8.51
C ARG A 387 1.45 -7.75 9.91
N LEU A 388 2.66 -8.22 10.12
CA LEU A 388 3.44 -8.01 11.33
C LEU A 388 4.83 -7.52 10.92
N SER A 389 5.19 -6.34 11.39
CA SER A 389 6.55 -5.80 11.25
C SER A 389 7.16 -5.61 12.63
N ILE A 390 8.29 -6.22 12.86
CA ILE A 390 9.10 -6.02 14.06
C ILE A 390 10.42 -5.42 13.63
N ASP A 391 10.76 -4.29 14.23
CA ASP A 391 11.91 -3.52 13.86
C ASP A 391 12.71 -3.11 15.10
N LYS A 392 13.92 -3.64 15.22
CA LYS A 392 14.88 -3.36 16.28
C LYS A 392 16.20 -2.84 15.69
N THR A 393 17.11 -2.43 16.52
CA THR A 393 18.41 -1.84 16.12
C THR A 393 19.20 -2.75 15.17
N ASN A 394 19.26 -4.06 15.46
CA ASN A 394 20.07 -5.02 14.70
C ASN A 394 19.25 -6.08 13.96
N TYR A 395 17.93 -6.00 14.04
CA TYR A 395 17.04 -7.00 13.48
C TYR A 395 15.76 -6.35 12.95
N SER A 396 15.32 -6.80 11.79
CA SER A 396 14.02 -6.42 11.25
C SER A 396 13.35 -7.62 10.59
N THR A 397 12.09 -7.85 10.90
CA THR A 397 11.26 -8.85 10.22
C THR A 397 9.97 -8.23 9.72
N SER A 398 9.57 -8.64 8.53
CA SER A 398 8.28 -8.28 7.95
C SER A 398 7.57 -9.55 7.51
N ASN A 399 6.37 -9.75 8.03
CA ASN A 399 5.53 -10.91 7.76
C ASN A 399 4.22 -10.45 7.17
N SER A 400 3.76 -11.13 6.14
CA SER A 400 2.47 -10.86 5.49
C SER A 400 1.72 -12.17 5.28
N LEU A 401 0.46 -12.18 5.68
CA LEU A 401 -0.48 -13.26 5.43
C LEU A 401 -1.69 -12.69 4.71
N SER A 402 -1.95 -13.14 3.50
CA SER A 402 -3.12 -12.80 2.72
C SER A 402 -3.95 -14.05 2.44
N ILE A 403 -5.24 -13.97 2.69
CA ILE A 403 -6.22 -15.01 2.37
C ILE A 403 -7.33 -14.36 1.58
N SER A 404 -7.68 -14.91 0.43
CA SER A 404 -8.83 -14.42 -0.32
C SER A 404 -9.65 -15.56 -0.89
N TYR A 405 -10.95 -15.32 -0.96
CA TYR A 405 -11.91 -16.19 -1.62
C TYR A 405 -12.79 -15.35 -2.55
N LEU A 406 -12.87 -15.76 -3.79
CA LEU A 406 -13.68 -15.15 -4.83
C LEU A 406 -14.61 -16.20 -5.42
N ARG A 407 -15.89 -15.90 -5.50
CA ARG A 407 -16.88 -16.69 -6.23
C ARG A 407 -17.53 -15.83 -7.30
N ASN A 408 -17.54 -16.30 -8.53
CA ASN A 408 -18.22 -15.65 -9.64
C ASN A 408 -19.25 -16.60 -10.25
N ASN A 409 -20.41 -16.05 -10.58
CA ASN A 409 -21.44 -16.73 -11.35
C ASN A 409 -21.86 -15.80 -12.50
N GLY A 410 -22.09 -16.34 -13.67
CA GLY A 410 -22.54 -15.55 -14.79
C GLY A 410 -23.44 -16.33 -15.74
N PHE A 411 -24.31 -15.58 -16.37
CA PHE A 411 -25.16 -16.05 -17.45
C PHE A 411 -25.14 -15.03 -18.58
N GLY A 412 -24.93 -15.48 -19.80
CA GLY A 412 -25.00 -14.70 -21.02
C GLY A 412 -25.92 -15.37 -22.04
N SER A 413 -26.73 -14.58 -22.73
CA SER A 413 -27.54 -15.04 -23.85
C SER A 413 -27.43 -14.02 -24.98
N THR A 414 -27.12 -14.50 -26.17
CA THR A 414 -27.03 -13.68 -27.39
C THR A 414 -27.92 -14.29 -28.45
N ASN A 415 -28.83 -13.51 -29.00
CA ASN A 415 -29.63 -13.83 -30.15
C ASN A 415 -29.19 -12.92 -31.31
N SER A 416 -28.68 -13.51 -32.38
CA SER A 416 -28.26 -12.80 -33.58
C SER A 416 -29.06 -13.25 -34.78
N THR A 417 -29.40 -12.32 -35.66
CA THR A 417 -30.01 -12.61 -36.97
C THR A 417 -29.18 -11.88 -38.02
N THR A 418 -28.70 -12.62 -39.01
CA THR A 418 -28.08 -12.08 -40.21
C THR A 418 -29.07 -12.12 -41.37
N ALA A 419 -29.19 -11.03 -42.07
CA ALA A 419 -30.08 -10.89 -43.21
C ALA A 419 -29.37 -10.11 -44.33
N ASN A 420 -29.81 -10.32 -45.54
CA ASN A 420 -29.57 -9.42 -46.66
C ASN A 420 -30.81 -8.50 -46.87
N GLU A 421 -30.86 -7.74 -47.94
CA GLU A 421 -31.94 -6.79 -48.22
C GLU A 421 -33.35 -7.44 -48.36
N THR A 422 -33.42 -8.74 -48.65
CA THR A 422 -34.66 -9.44 -48.98
C THR A 422 -35.03 -10.55 -48.01
N THR A 423 -34.00 -11.20 -47.40
CA THR A 423 -34.23 -12.44 -46.65
C THR A 423 -33.31 -12.59 -45.45
N LYS A 424 -33.77 -13.36 -44.46
CA LYS A 424 -32.92 -13.80 -43.35
C LYS A 424 -32.04 -14.95 -43.83
N LEU A 425 -30.74 -14.86 -43.52
CA LEU A 425 -29.73 -15.83 -43.92
C LEU A 425 -29.48 -16.89 -42.83
N ASN A 426 -29.30 -16.43 -41.60
CA ASN A 426 -29.13 -17.31 -40.46
C ASN A 426 -29.59 -16.66 -39.15
N THR A 427 -29.77 -17.51 -38.14
CA THR A 427 -29.97 -17.09 -36.74
C THR A 427 -28.97 -17.85 -35.88
N LEU A 428 -28.42 -17.13 -34.89
CA LEU A 428 -27.56 -17.69 -33.85
C LEU A 428 -28.22 -17.46 -32.49
N LEU A 429 -28.40 -18.56 -31.75
CA LEU A 429 -28.64 -18.53 -30.31
C LEU A 429 -27.38 -19.00 -29.60
N SER A 430 -26.76 -18.12 -28.86
CA SER A 430 -25.63 -18.44 -27.96
C SER A 430 -26.04 -18.25 -26.51
N ARG A 431 -25.80 -19.24 -25.66
CA ARG A 431 -25.98 -19.16 -24.21
C ARG A 431 -24.70 -19.61 -23.53
N ASN A 432 -24.28 -18.87 -22.55
CA ASN A 432 -23.13 -19.15 -21.72
C ASN A 432 -23.51 -19.04 -20.25
N SER A 433 -23.19 -20.03 -19.45
CA SER A 433 -23.38 -20.02 -18.01
C SER A 433 -22.10 -20.51 -17.37
N PHE A 434 -21.58 -19.76 -16.41
CA PHE A 434 -20.36 -20.15 -15.71
C PHE A 434 -20.46 -19.97 -14.21
N GLU A 435 -19.73 -20.80 -13.50
CA GLU A 435 -19.46 -20.70 -12.08
C GLU A 435 -17.96 -20.86 -11.87
N SER A 436 -17.34 -19.93 -11.14
CA SER A 436 -15.94 -20.05 -10.74
C SER A 436 -15.75 -19.75 -9.25
N SER A 437 -14.75 -20.40 -8.68
CA SER A 437 -14.29 -20.09 -7.33
C SER A 437 -12.78 -20.11 -7.28
N ASP A 438 -12.21 -19.04 -6.70
CA ASP A 438 -10.78 -18.86 -6.47
C ASP A 438 -10.51 -18.76 -4.98
N PHE A 439 -9.63 -19.61 -4.48
CA PHE A 439 -9.08 -19.52 -3.14
C PHE A 439 -7.58 -19.25 -3.24
N ASN A 440 -7.13 -18.17 -2.60
CA ASN A 440 -5.71 -17.80 -2.51
C ASN A 440 -5.28 -17.75 -1.06
N PHE A 441 -4.13 -18.32 -0.80
CA PHE A 441 -3.41 -18.23 0.45
C PHE A 441 -1.96 -17.85 0.15
N ASP A 442 -1.54 -16.70 0.64
CA ASP A 442 -0.18 -16.19 0.48
C ASP A 442 0.40 -15.83 1.83
N PHE A 443 1.51 -16.46 2.18
CA PHE A 443 2.32 -16.12 3.34
C PHE A 443 3.72 -15.76 2.89
N SER A 444 4.27 -14.67 3.40
CA SER A 444 5.65 -14.29 3.16
C SER A 444 6.29 -13.72 4.42
N THR A 445 7.56 -14.02 4.61
CA THR A 445 8.38 -13.44 5.66
C THR A 445 9.73 -13.02 5.09
N GLY A 446 10.16 -11.83 5.45
CA GLY A 446 11.49 -11.31 5.15
C GLY A 446 12.20 -10.92 6.43
N ASN A 447 13.40 -11.40 6.63
CA ASN A 447 14.18 -11.23 7.84
C ASN A 447 15.54 -10.61 7.50
N TYR A 448 15.95 -9.64 8.29
CA TYR A 448 17.21 -8.93 8.18
C TYR A 448 17.89 -8.91 9.54
N VAL A 449 19.11 -9.36 9.60
CA VAL A 449 19.93 -9.35 10.81
C VAL A 449 21.23 -8.64 10.49
N LYS A 450 21.51 -7.55 11.23
CA LYS A 450 22.82 -6.88 11.18
C LYS A 450 23.81 -7.67 12.01
N TYR A 451 24.91 -8.08 11.40
CA TYR A 451 26.02 -8.73 12.07
C TYR A 451 27.30 -7.90 11.89
N ILE A 452 27.67 -7.16 12.93
CA ILE A 452 28.77 -6.18 12.92
C ILE A 452 28.57 -5.15 11.79
N THR A 453 29.29 -5.29 10.67
CA THR A 453 29.23 -4.41 9.49
C THR A 453 28.45 -5.02 8.33
N ASP A 454 27.98 -6.24 8.48
CA ASP A 454 27.37 -7.04 7.43
C ASP A 454 25.87 -7.23 7.66
N LEU A 455 25.17 -7.72 6.64
CA LEU A 455 23.73 -7.95 6.70
C LEU A 455 23.39 -9.36 6.24
N ILE A 456 22.78 -10.14 7.13
CA ILE A 456 22.20 -11.44 6.80
C ILE A 456 20.74 -11.21 6.39
N ARG A 457 20.34 -11.82 5.28
CA ARG A 457 18.96 -11.77 4.76
C ARG A 457 18.39 -13.18 4.68
N GLY A 458 17.16 -13.35 5.09
CA GLY A 458 16.41 -14.59 4.93
C GLY A 458 14.98 -14.28 4.52
N ASP A 459 14.49 -14.96 3.51
CA ASP A 459 13.11 -14.87 3.06
C ASP A 459 12.50 -16.25 2.88
N PHE A 460 11.19 -16.31 3.16
CA PHE A 460 10.41 -17.50 2.93
C PHE A 460 9.01 -17.11 2.48
N SER A 461 8.48 -17.79 1.48
CA SER A 461 7.11 -17.57 1.04
C SER A 461 6.41 -18.87 0.63
N VAL A 462 5.12 -18.91 0.91
CA VAL A 462 4.18 -19.93 0.50
C VAL A 462 3.05 -19.24 -0.23
N SER A 463 2.78 -19.67 -1.46
CA SER A 463 1.61 -19.23 -2.22
C SER A 463 0.83 -20.46 -2.66
N TYR A 464 -0.42 -20.53 -2.27
CA TYR A 464 -1.34 -21.57 -2.72
C TYR A 464 -2.56 -20.94 -3.37
N ASN A 465 -2.79 -21.31 -4.61
CA ASN A 465 -3.97 -20.92 -5.37
C ASN A 465 -4.75 -22.17 -5.77
N ARG A 466 -6.06 -22.11 -5.59
CA ARG A 466 -6.99 -23.11 -6.10
C ARG A 466 -8.13 -22.43 -6.82
N ASN A 467 -8.15 -22.61 -8.13
CA ASN A 467 -9.23 -22.17 -9.00
C ASN A 467 -10.07 -23.37 -9.43
N LYS A 468 -11.37 -23.19 -9.42
CA LYS A 468 -12.32 -24.12 -10.04
C LYS A 468 -13.22 -23.30 -10.93
N GLN A 469 -13.31 -23.69 -12.19
CA GLN A 469 -14.20 -23.06 -13.15
C GLN A 469 -15.01 -24.12 -13.86
N LYS A 470 -16.30 -23.89 -13.93
CA LYS A 470 -17.25 -24.70 -14.69
C LYS A 470 -17.99 -23.77 -15.64
N GLN A 471 -18.22 -24.26 -16.87
CA GLN A 471 -18.87 -23.43 -17.88
C GLN A 471 -19.71 -24.30 -18.80
N PHE A 472 -20.94 -23.89 -19.04
CA PHE A 472 -21.80 -24.39 -20.13
C PHE A 472 -21.79 -23.38 -21.26
N MET A 473 -21.66 -23.88 -22.49
CA MET A 473 -21.67 -23.04 -23.69
C MET A 473 -22.54 -23.75 -24.75
N LEU A 474 -23.70 -23.15 -25.02
CA LEU A 474 -24.63 -23.54 -26.07
C LEU A 474 -24.49 -22.59 -27.25
N ASN A 475 -24.26 -23.13 -28.46
CA ASN A 475 -24.34 -22.39 -29.72
C ASN A 475 -25.26 -23.17 -30.67
N ASN A 476 -26.29 -22.52 -31.17
CA ASN A 476 -27.23 -23.03 -32.12
C ASN A 476 -27.30 -22.07 -33.31
N ILE A 477 -26.73 -22.47 -34.43
CA ILE A 477 -26.78 -21.74 -35.69
C ILE A 477 -27.76 -22.43 -36.60
N GLN A 478 -28.80 -21.71 -37.00
CA GLN A 478 -29.77 -22.17 -37.97
C GLN A 478 -29.56 -21.40 -39.29
N TYR A 479 -29.22 -22.14 -40.34
CA TYR A 479 -29.10 -21.60 -41.68
C TYR A 479 -30.45 -21.68 -42.37
N LEU A 480 -30.98 -20.52 -42.77
CA LEU A 480 -32.33 -20.40 -43.35
C LEU A 480 -32.31 -20.47 -44.87
N GLN A 481 -31.14 -20.43 -45.47
CA GLN A 481 -30.93 -20.52 -46.92
C GLN A 481 -29.71 -21.35 -47.28
N GLY A 482 -29.67 -21.85 -48.52
CA GLY A 482 -28.49 -22.47 -49.10
C GLY A 482 -28.25 -23.95 -48.79
N GLY A 483 -29.18 -24.66 -48.17
CA GLY A 483 -29.07 -26.12 -47.93
C GLY A 483 -27.94 -26.49 -46.93
N GLN A 484 -27.42 -25.55 -46.19
CA GLN A 484 -26.43 -25.81 -45.16
C GLN A 484 -27.08 -26.49 -43.95
N HIS A 485 -26.34 -27.43 -43.35
CA HIS A 485 -26.78 -28.08 -42.12
C HIS A 485 -26.68 -27.13 -40.92
N ASN A 486 -27.71 -27.13 -40.08
CA ASN A 486 -27.69 -26.39 -38.82
C ASN A 486 -26.56 -26.90 -37.92
N ASP A 487 -25.86 -25.98 -37.23
CA ASP A 487 -24.79 -26.31 -36.28
C ASP A 487 -25.31 -26.12 -34.85
N TYR A 488 -25.44 -27.23 -34.14
CA TYR A 488 -25.85 -27.24 -32.73
C TYR A 488 -24.72 -27.80 -31.87
N ARG A 489 -24.20 -27.00 -30.93
CA ARG A 489 -23.13 -27.40 -30.02
C ARG A 489 -23.49 -27.03 -28.59
N ASN A 490 -23.50 -28.03 -27.72
CA ASN A 490 -23.68 -27.82 -26.29
C ASN A 490 -22.47 -28.41 -25.56
N ASN A 491 -21.59 -27.55 -25.08
CA ASN A 491 -20.33 -27.91 -24.45
C ASN A 491 -20.38 -27.62 -22.95
N TYR A 492 -19.78 -28.51 -22.17
CA TYR A 492 -19.50 -28.30 -20.77
C TYR A 492 -18.00 -28.41 -20.54
N PHE A 493 -17.46 -27.41 -19.82
CA PHE A 493 -16.06 -27.33 -19.42
C PHE A 493 -15.97 -27.47 -17.90
N ASP A 494 -15.04 -28.31 -17.42
CA ASP A 494 -14.65 -28.40 -16.03
C ASP A 494 -13.13 -28.19 -15.94
N MET A 495 -12.72 -27.05 -15.36
CA MET A 495 -11.35 -26.57 -15.41
C MET A 495 -10.81 -26.31 -13.99
N PRO A 496 -10.56 -27.37 -13.18
CA PRO A 496 -9.89 -27.20 -11.90
C PRO A 496 -8.41 -26.93 -12.09
N ASN A 497 -7.89 -25.99 -11.33
CA ASN A 497 -6.47 -25.65 -11.27
C ASN A 497 -6.02 -25.51 -9.83
N GLN A 498 -4.83 -26.04 -9.50
CA GLN A 498 -4.19 -25.90 -8.20
C GLN A 498 -2.71 -25.59 -8.40
N LYS A 499 -2.24 -24.57 -7.73
CA LYS A 499 -0.84 -24.17 -7.78
C LYS A 499 -0.32 -23.97 -6.36
N LEU A 500 0.80 -24.62 -6.04
CA LEU A 500 1.56 -24.39 -4.83
C LEU A 500 2.95 -23.91 -5.22
N LYS A 501 3.36 -22.78 -4.68
CA LYS A 501 4.71 -22.26 -4.81
C LYS A 501 5.30 -22.08 -3.42
N LEU A 502 6.46 -22.68 -3.19
CA LEU A 502 7.28 -22.50 -2.00
C LEU A 502 8.58 -21.84 -2.44
N SER A 503 8.99 -20.79 -1.78
CA SER A 503 10.26 -20.15 -2.05
C SER A 503 10.98 -19.87 -0.74
N ALA A 504 12.27 -20.14 -0.70
CA ALA A 504 13.15 -19.81 0.41
C ALA A 504 14.43 -19.21 -0.14
N GLY A 505 14.89 -18.14 0.49
CA GLY A 505 16.10 -17.44 0.11
C GLY A 505 16.96 -17.11 1.31
N VAL A 506 18.26 -17.12 1.13
CA VAL A 506 19.26 -16.62 2.09
C VAL A 506 20.29 -15.79 1.34
N GLY A 507 20.70 -14.69 1.94
CA GLY A 507 21.72 -13.82 1.40
C GLY A 507 22.59 -13.26 2.50
N TYR A 508 23.82 -12.95 2.16
CA TYR A 508 24.79 -12.36 3.07
C TYR A 508 25.47 -11.17 2.39
N ASP A 509 25.20 -9.97 2.86
CA ASP A 509 25.77 -8.75 2.30
C ASP A 509 27.03 -8.38 3.07
N ILE A 510 28.21 -8.69 2.50
CA ILE A 510 29.53 -8.39 3.05
C ILE A 510 29.89 -6.95 2.66
N ASN A 511 30.16 -6.13 3.64
CA ASN A 511 30.45 -4.72 3.43
C ASN A 511 31.94 -4.42 3.66
N ILE A 512 32.64 -4.12 2.56
CA ILE A 512 34.07 -3.78 2.59
C ILE A 512 34.21 -2.33 2.12
N ARG A 513 34.40 -1.39 3.06
CA ARG A 513 34.48 0.06 2.79
C ARG A 513 33.24 0.58 2.02
N LYS A 514 33.41 0.96 0.76
CA LYS A 514 32.34 1.48 -0.12
C LYS A 514 31.69 0.42 -1.01
N THR A 515 32.20 -0.82 -0.97
CA THR A 515 31.74 -1.91 -1.83
C THR A 515 30.95 -2.92 -1.00
N THR A 516 29.84 -3.39 -1.54
CA THR A 516 29.06 -4.49 -0.95
C THR A 516 29.15 -5.70 -1.89
N PHE A 517 29.58 -6.84 -1.36
CA PHE A 517 29.49 -8.13 -2.01
C PHE A 517 28.33 -8.89 -1.41
N ALA A 518 27.36 -9.28 -2.22
CA ALA A 518 26.06 -9.77 -1.74
C ALA A 518 25.71 -11.14 -2.34
N PRO A 519 26.43 -12.22 -1.97
CA PRO A 519 26.05 -13.55 -2.39
C PRO A 519 24.65 -13.90 -1.84
N SER A 520 23.88 -14.61 -2.67
CA SER A 520 22.58 -15.09 -2.26
C SER A 520 22.28 -16.43 -2.92
N TYR A 521 21.53 -17.24 -2.21
CA TYR A 521 20.99 -18.49 -2.71
C TYR A 521 19.47 -18.48 -2.52
N SER A 522 18.74 -18.93 -3.52
CA SER A 522 17.30 -19.07 -3.43
C SER A 522 16.86 -20.40 -4.04
N TYR A 523 15.89 -21.01 -3.41
CA TYR A 523 15.24 -22.22 -3.86
C TYR A 523 13.75 -21.96 -4.04
N THR A 524 13.21 -22.38 -5.19
CA THR A 524 11.77 -22.29 -5.46
C THR A 524 11.26 -23.65 -5.92
N TYR A 525 10.25 -24.14 -5.22
CA TYR A 525 9.48 -25.29 -5.61
C TYR A 525 8.12 -24.84 -6.12
N THR A 526 7.72 -25.32 -7.29
CA THR A 526 6.39 -25.05 -7.85
C THR A 526 5.71 -26.37 -8.20
N TYR A 527 4.54 -26.57 -7.61
CA TYR A 527 3.62 -27.63 -8.00
C TYR A 527 2.43 -26.99 -8.69
N ASN A 528 2.10 -27.48 -9.88
CA ASN A 528 0.94 -27.02 -10.63
C ASN A 528 0.17 -28.26 -11.12
N LYS A 529 -1.13 -28.29 -10.84
CA LYS A 529 -2.05 -29.31 -11.35
C LYS A 529 -3.23 -28.59 -11.97
N ALA A 530 -3.33 -28.66 -13.28
CA ALA A 530 -4.44 -28.12 -14.05
C ALA A 530 -5.05 -29.23 -14.92
N SER A 531 -6.36 -29.23 -15.02
CA SER A 531 -7.11 -30.13 -15.84
C SER A 531 -8.17 -29.35 -16.61
N ASN A 532 -8.35 -29.67 -17.87
CA ASN A 532 -9.40 -29.07 -18.69
C ASN A 532 -10.18 -30.20 -19.33
N LEU A 533 -11.37 -30.44 -18.81
CA LEU A 533 -12.28 -31.48 -19.28
C LEU A 533 -13.37 -30.83 -20.13
N LEU A 534 -13.47 -31.25 -21.39
CA LEU A 534 -14.49 -30.78 -22.32
C LEU A 534 -15.45 -31.93 -22.64
N TYR A 535 -16.72 -31.70 -22.38
CA TYR A 535 -17.80 -32.65 -22.68
C TYR A 535 -18.71 -32.05 -23.76
N ARG A 536 -19.06 -32.85 -24.76
CA ARG A 536 -20.06 -32.56 -25.80
C ARG A 536 -21.42 -33.09 -25.34
N LEU A 537 -22.24 -32.22 -24.74
CA LEU A 537 -23.55 -32.61 -24.22
C LEU A 537 -24.59 -32.80 -25.31
N ASP A 538 -24.41 -32.18 -26.48
CA ASP A 538 -25.24 -32.34 -27.67
C ASP A 538 -25.17 -33.75 -28.27
N TRP A 539 -24.18 -34.57 -27.93
CA TRP A 539 -24.09 -35.97 -28.31
C TRP A 539 -24.99 -36.89 -27.47
N ILE A 540 -25.60 -36.34 -26.42
CA ILE A 540 -26.57 -37.05 -25.58
C ILE A 540 -27.97 -36.75 -26.09
N ALA A 541 -28.66 -37.75 -26.66
CA ALA A 541 -29.98 -37.56 -27.25
C ALA A 541 -31.00 -36.94 -26.25
N GLY A 542 -31.62 -35.82 -26.64
CA GLY A 542 -32.79 -35.25 -25.99
C GLY A 542 -32.55 -34.48 -24.70
N ARG A 543 -31.29 -34.03 -24.40
CA ARG A 543 -31.01 -33.31 -23.16
C ARG A 543 -30.36 -31.96 -23.43
N ASP A 544 -31.06 -30.93 -23.01
CA ASP A 544 -30.52 -29.57 -22.84
C ASP A 544 -30.15 -29.40 -21.35
N ILE A 545 -28.88 -29.63 -21.00
CA ILE A 545 -28.41 -29.61 -19.60
C ILE A 545 -27.77 -28.27 -19.33
N ASN A 546 -28.45 -27.43 -18.53
CA ASN A 546 -28.00 -26.09 -18.11
C ASN A 546 -27.64 -26.04 -16.62
N GLN A 547 -27.55 -27.16 -15.90
CA GLN A 547 -27.35 -27.21 -14.46
C GLN A 547 -26.03 -27.86 -14.10
N PHE A 548 -25.20 -27.20 -13.29
CA PHE A 548 -23.88 -27.66 -12.86
C PHE A 548 -23.87 -28.95 -12.02
N ASN A 549 -25.01 -29.34 -11.47
CA ASN A 549 -25.18 -30.52 -10.61
C ASN A 549 -25.75 -31.75 -11.35
N VAL A 550 -26.10 -31.58 -12.60
CA VAL A 550 -26.67 -32.68 -13.44
C VAL A 550 -25.72 -33.00 -14.60
N LEU A 551 -24.55 -33.51 -14.27
CA LEU A 551 -23.59 -33.96 -15.28
C LEU A 551 -23.82 -35.43 -15.62
N PRO A 552 -23.69 -35.81 -16.89
CA PRO A 552 -23.71 -37.24 -17.27
C PRO A 552 -22.46 -37.92 -16.70
N SER A 553 -22.63 -39.04 -16.04
CA SER A 553 -21.52 -39.87 -15.55
C SER A 553 -20.78 -40.63 -16.68
N ALA A 554 -21.23 -40.49 -17.91
CA ALA A 554 -20.69 -41.23 -19.05
C ALA A 554 -19.40 -40.60 -19.58
N SER A 555 -18.31 -41.32 -19.55
CA SER A 555 -17.01 -40.91 -20.11
C SER A 555 -16.99 -40.78 -21.63
N ASN A 556 -18.00 -41.31 -22.34
CA ASN A 556 -18.11 -41.24 -23.79
C ASN A 556 -18.44 -39.87 -24.37
N VAL A 557 -18.83 -38.88 -23.52
CA VAL A 557 -19.06 -37.49 -23.94
C VAL A 557 -17.85 -36.61 -23.66
N LEU A 558 -16.80 -37.13 -23.02
CA LEU A 558 -15.56 -36.42 -22.79
C LEU A 558 -14.79 -36.28 -24.12
N LEU A 559 -14.59 -35.03 -24.55
CA LEU A 559 -13.94 -34.75 -25.83
C LEU A 559 -12.42 -34.57 -25.68
N SER A 560 -11.98 -33.95 -24.63
CA SER A 560 -10.55 -33.73 -24.39
C SER A 560 -10.20 -33.59 -22.90
N VAL A 561 -8.99 -34.01 -22.57
CA VAL A 561 -8.37 -33.84 -21.26
C VAL A 561 -7.01 -33.19 -21.48
N LEU A 562 -6.77 -32.10 -20.79
CA LEU A 562 -5.47 -31.44 -20.75
C LEU A 562 -4.98 -31.39 -19.29
N ASP A 563 -3.94 -32.16 -18.98
CA ASP A 563 -3.29 -32.19 -17.67
C ASP A 563 -1.90 -31.56 -17.75
N ASN A 564 -1.60 -30.61 -16.82
CA ASN A 564 -0.31 -29.96 -16.76
C ASN A 564 0.36 -30.21 -15.39
N ASN A 565 1.62 -30.63 -15.41
CA ASN A 565 2.35 -31.14 -14.26
C ASN A 565 3.57 -30.29 -13.87
N ASN A 566 4.09 -30.57 -12.70
CA ASN A 566 5.13 -29.96 -11.88
C ASN A 566 6.36 -29.40 -12.60
N SER A 567 6.81 -28.21 -12.17
CA SER A 567 8.13 -27.69 -12.53
C SER A 567 8.97 -27.39 -11.28
N TYR A 568 10.28 -27.73 -11.36
CA TYR A 568 11.28 -27.38 -10.36
C TYR A 568 12.23 -26.33 -10.93
N ARG A 569 12.56 -25.28 -10.17
CA ARG A 569 13.60 -24.30 -10.51
C ARG A 569 14.57 -24.16 -9.35
N PHE A 570 15.82 -24.37 -9.65
CA PHE A 570 16.96 -24.13 -8.73
C PHE A 570 17.55 -22.76 -9.00
#